data_69445339edfb45473730a54d126ab827
#
_entry.id   69445339edfb45473730a54d126ab827
#
_cell.length_a   1.000
_cell.length_b   1.000
_cell.length_c   1.000
_cell.angle_alpha   90.00
_cell.angle_beta   90.00
_cell.angle_gamma   90.00
#
_symmetry.space_group_name_H-M   'P 1'
#
loop_
_entity.id
_entity.type
_entity.pdbx_description
1 polymer ?
#
loop_
_entity_poly.entity_id
_entity_poly.type
_entity_poly.pdbx_seq_one_letter_code
_entity_poly.pdbx_strand_id
1 'polypeptide(L)'
;MRMSKNFLTFLVAAIALNIFPTTATAAEVPASFAFQGSGYGHGVGMSQIGARAKALAGESATAILQYYYTGTSVETVTDTQILRINIGHLLTSAKLRSDSNGAQLQLFAGDLGETQTDTPLLSLPSKTTLNLTLTNNLIALSTTRGSKNTPITIGSSFTLRWTGTRYLDGPMTLISLTSGNVVNRYRHGQMNFKIIRDKTV
;
A
#
# COMPACT_ATOMS: atom_id res chain seq x y z
N MET A 1 -66.32 -49.17 27.63
CA MET A 1 -65.88 -48.01 28.44
C MET A 1 -66.41 -46.76 27.77
N ARG A 2 -67.51 -46.14 28.29
CA ARG A 2 -68.14 -44.96 27.71
C ARG A 2 -67.33 -43.72 28.09
N MET A 3 -66.59 -43.12 27.16
CA MET A 3 -65.96 -41.84 27.39
C MET A 3 -67.00 -40.77 27.73
N SER A 4 -66.77 -40.06 28.83
CA SER A 4 -67.64 -38.96 29.28
C SER A 4 -67.67 -37.86 28.23
N LYS A 5 -68.88 -37.34 27.98
CA LYS A 5 -69.09 -36.21 27.03
C LYS A 5 -68.18 -34.99 27.36
N ASN A 6 -67.88 -34.81 28.64
CA ASN A 6 -67.03 -33.74 29.13
C ASN A 6 -65.52 -33.91 28.73
N PHE A 7 -65.08 -35.19 28.60
CA PHE A 7 -63.68 -35.46 28.15
C PHE A 7 -63.51 -35.17 26.68
N LEU A 8 -64.52 -35.46 25.85
CA LEU A 8 -64.51 -35.17 24.43
C LEU A 8 -64.52 -33.65 24.19
N THR A 9 -65.29 -32.88 24.97
CA THR A 9 -65.37 -31.42 24.88
C THR A 9 -64.03 -30.76 25.27
N PHE A 10 -63.34 -31.28 26.30
CA PHE A 10 -62.03 -30.80 26.71
C PHE A 10 -60.95 -31.10 25.66
N LEU A 11 -61.00 -32.26 25.01
CA LEU A 11 -60.06 -32.65 23.99
C LEU A 11 -60.21 -31.77 22.73
N VAL A 12 -61.44 -31.46 22.30
CA VAL A 12 -61.70 -30.59 21.18
C VAL A 12 -61.31 -29.15 21.47
N ALA A 13 -61.49 -28.65 22.71
CA ALA A 13 -61.03 -27.32 23.10
C ALA A 13 -59.50 -27.21 23.15
N ALA A 14 -58.82 -28.27 23.60
CA ALA A 14 -57.35 -28.30 23.61
C ALA A 14 -56.73 -28.33 22.21
N ILE A 15 -57.36 -28.96 21.24
CA ILE A 15 -56.91 -29.01 19.86
C ILE A 15 -57.20 -27.66 19.14
N ALA A 16 -58.31 -26.99 19.45
CA ALA A 16 -58.64 -25.70 18.87
C ALA A 16 -57.71 -24.57 19.30
N LEU A 17 -57.06 -24.68 20.49
CA LEU A 17 -56.13 -23.67 21.00
C LEU A 17 -54.76 -23.70 20.29
N ASN A 18 -54.46 -24.77 19.51
CA ASN A 18 -53.17 -24.91 18.82
C ASN A 18 -53.21 -24.52 17.31
N ILE A 19 -54.37 -24.02 16.82
CA ILE A 19 -54.52 -23.68 15.39
C ILE A 19 -54.44 -22.17 15.16
N PHE A 20 -53.94 -21.39 16.13
CA PHE A 20 -53.62 -20.00 15.79
C PHE A 20 -52.32 -20.00 14.96
N PRO A 21 -52.38 -19.59 13.69
CA PRO A 21 -51.15 -19.37 12.95
C PRO A 21 -50.38 -18.27 13.67
N THR A 22 -49.25 -18.63 14.24
CA THR A 22 -48.24 -17.62 14.61
C THR A 22 -47.80 -16.98 13.32
N THR A 23 -48.38 -15.83 13.00
CA THR A 23 -47.85 -14.99 11.93
C THR A 23 -46.43 -14.59 12.35
N ALA A 24 -45.45 -15.29 11.83
CA ALA A 24 -44.07 -14.81 11.90
C ALA A 24 -44.07 -13.49 11.12
N THR A 25 -44.06 -12.38 11.85
CA THR A 25 -43.75 -11.07 11.24
C THR A 25 -42.34 -11.18 10.75
N ALA A 26 -42.18 -11.34 9.43
CA ALA A 26 -40.89 -11.16 8.80
C ALA A 26 -40.37 -9.77 9.20
N ALA A 27 -39.15 -9.71 9.74
CA ALA A 27 -38.55 -8.42 10.01
C ALA A 27 -38.55 -7.58 8.74
N GLU A 28 -39.16 -6.41 8.81
CA GLU A 28 -39.26 -5.50 7.68
C GLU A 28 -37.86 -5.14 7.23
N VAL A 29 -37.51 -5.55 6.00
CA VAL A 29 -36.21 -5.20 5.42
C VAL A 29 -36.25 -3.70 5.16
N PRO A 30 -35.33 -2.92 5.73
CA PRO A 30 -35.32 -1.48 5.53
C PRO A 30 -35.24 -1.13 4.04
N ALA A 31 -36.03 -0.17 3.61
CA ALA A 31 -36.08 0.27 2.21
C ALA A 31 -34.75 0.86 1.71
N SER A 32 -33.86 1.23 2.62
CA SER A 32 -32.52 1.72 2.29
C SER A 32 -31.55 1.44 3.42
N PHE A 33 -30.28 1.25 3.04
CA PHE A 33 -29.17 1.17 3.95
C PHE A 33 -28.26 2.39 3.73
N ALA A 34 -27.94 3.11 4.80
CA ALA A 34 -26.99 4.21 4.73
C ALA A 34 -25.63 3.73 5.25
N PHE A 35 -24.59 3.97 4.47
CA PHE A 35 -23.21 3.71 4.86
C PHE A 35 -22.49 5.05 4.99
N GLN A 36 -21.83 5.25 6.11
CA GLN A 36 -20.97 6.41 6.35
C GLN A 36 -19.60 5.91 6.75
N GLY A 37 -18.57 6.42 6.08
CA GLY A 37 -17.21 6.01 6.35
C GLY A 37 -16.21 6.87 5.60
N SER A 38 -14.97 6.76 5.99
CA SER A 38 -13.82 7.33 5.28
C SER A 38 -12.79 6.23 5.05
N GLY A 39 -12.03 6.35 3.96
CA GLY A 39 -10.94 5.46 3.63
C GLY A 39 -9.61 6.21 3.64
N TYR A 40 -8.52 5.46 3.80
CA TYR A 40 -7.17 5.97 3.64
C TYR A 40 -6.72 5.72 2.20
N GLY A 41 -6.77 6.75 1.37
CA GLY A 41 -6.37 6.68 -0.04
C GLY A 41 -7.29 7.47 -0.96
N HIS A 42 -7.01 7.41 -2.26
CA HIS A 42 -7.73 8.18 -3.28
C HIS A 42 -9.13 7.64 -3.62
N GLY A 43 -9.50 6.44 -3.15
CA GLY A 43 -10.82 5.86 -3.37
C GLY A 43 -11.13 5.42 -4.82
N VAL A 44 -10.12 5.40 -5.69
CA VAL A 44 -10.24 5.00 -7.10
C VAL A 44 -9.55 3.65 -7.33
N GLY A 45 -10.26 2.69 -7.89
CA GLY A 45 -9.75 1.37 -8.22
C GLY A 45 -9.76 0.38 -7.05
N MET A 46 -8.88 -0.60 -7.12
CA MET A 46 -8.81 -1.73 -6.19
C MET A 46 -8.33 -1.31 -4.80
N SER A 47 -9.05 -1.73 -3.75
CA SER A 47 -8.58 -1.58 -2.38
C SER A 47 -7.35 -2.46 -2.12
N GLN A 48 -6.20 -1.86 -1.81
CA GLN A 48 -4.97 -2.62 -1.50
C GLN A 48 -5.13 -3.49 -0.24
N ILE A 49 -5.80 -2.98 0.79
CA ILE A 49 -6.05 -3.73 2.02
C ILE A 49 -7.00 -4.90 1.75
N GLY A 50 -8.07 -4.66 0.98
CA GLY A 50 -9.01 -5.70 0.58
C GLY A 50 -8.36 -6.76 -0.31
N ALA A 51 -7.56 -6.36 -1.29
CA ALA A 51 -6.81 -7.30 -2.14
C ALA A 51 -5.84 -8.16 -1.33
N ARG A 52 -5.13 -7.55 -0.35
CA ARG A 52 -4.27 -8.30 0.57
C ARG A 52 -5.06 -9.31 1.40
N ALA A 53 -6.21 -8.93 1.93
CA ALA A 53 -7.06 -9.85 2.71
C ALA A 53 -7.51 -11.04 1.87
N LYS A 54 -7.95 -10.82 0.63
CA LYS A 54 -8.34 -11.87 -0.31
C LYS A 54 -7.16 -12.80 -0.67
N ALA A 55 -5.98 -12.23 -0.92
CA ALA A 55 -4.77 -13.01 -1.18
C ALA A 55 -4.38 -13.89 0.03
N LEU A 56 -4.51 -13.38 1.26
CA LEU A 56 -4.29 -14.17 2.48
C LEU A 56 -5.33 -15.28 2.66
N ALA A 57 -6.55 -15.08 2.15
CA ALA A 57 -7.59 -16.12 2.10
C ALA A 57 -7.36 -17.16 0.98
N GLY A 58 -6.30 -17.03 0.19
CA GLY A 58 -5.92 -17.96 -0.88
C GLY A 58 -6.54 -17.67 -2.24
N GLU A 59 -7.19 -16.52 -2.43
CA GLU A 59 -7.72 -16.13 -3.72
C GLU A 59 -6.60 -15.82 -4.72
N SER A 60 -6.78 -16.23 -5.99
CA SER A 60 -5.82 -15.92 -7.06
C SER A 60 -5.84 -14.43 -7.43
N ALA A 61 -4.74 -13.94 -8.00
CA ALA A 61 -4.64 -12.57 -8.49
C ALA A 61 -5.77 -12.24 -9.51
N THR A 62 -6.08 -13.18 -10.40
CA THR A 62 -7.18 -13.05 -11.38
C THR A 62 -8.53 -12.88 -10.69
N ALA A 63 -8.84 -13.73 -9.70
CA ALA A 63 -10.10 -13.64 -8.96
C ALA A 63 -10.21 -12.31 -8.20
N ILE A 64 -9.13 -11.85 -7.59
CA ILE A 64 -9.08 -10.57 -6.89
C ILE A 64 -9.32 -9.41 -7.86
N LEU A 65 -8.67 -9.41 -9.02
CA LEU A 65 -8.86 -8.37 -10.02
C LEU A 65 -10.30 -8.35 -10.54
N GLN A 66 -10.88 -9.49 -10.87
CA GLN A 66 -12.25 -9.59 -11.35
C GLN A 66 -13.29 -9.20 -10.29
N TYR A 67 -12.98 -9.38 -9.01
CA TYR A 67 -13.85 -8.92 -7.93
C TYR A 67 -13.95 -7.38 -7.89
N TYR A 68 -12.85 -6.67 -8.08
CA TYR A 68 -12.84 -5.20 -8.05
C TYR A 68 -13.20 -4.56 -9.40
N TYR A 69 -12.94 -5.25 -10.50
CA TYR A 69 -13.21 -4.79 -11.86
C TYR A 69 -14.20 -5.74 -12.53
N THR A 70 -15.45 -5.66 -12.11
CA THR A 70 -16.53 -6.51 -12.63
C THR A 70 -16.73 -6.28 -14.13
N GLY A 71 -17.01 -7.36 -14.88
CA GLY A 71 -17.22 -7.30 -16.32
C GLY A 71 -15.94 -7.16 -17.16
N THR A 72 -14.76 -7.31 -16.55
CA THR A 72 -13.47 -7.30 -17.26
C THR A 72 -12.90 -8.70 -17.40
N SER A 73 -12.10 -8.93 -18.43
CA SER A 73 -11.20 -10.10 -18.56
C SER A 73 -9.81 -9.76 -18.07
N VAL A 74 -9.12 -10.74 -17.49
CA VAL A 74 -7.71 -10.61 -17.09
C VAL A 74 -6.87 -11.37 -18.10
N GLU A 75 -6.02 -10.66 -18.82
CA GLU A 75 -5.15 -11.21 -19.84
C GLU A 75 -3.69 -10.90 -19.53
N THR A 76 -2.80 -11.80 -19.95
CA THR A 76 -1.36 -11.55 -19.89
C THR A 76 -0.95 -10.75 -21.11
N VAL A 77 -0.38 -9.57 -20.88
CA VAL A 77 0.18 -8.73 -21.93
C VAL A 77 1.67 -8.54 -21.70
N THR A 78 2.43 -8.39 -22.79
CA THR A 78 3.82 -7.96 -22.69
C THR A 78 3.82 -6.45 -22.50
N ASP A 79 4.21 -6.01 -21.32
CA ASP A 79 4.31 -4.58 -20.98
C ASP A 79 5.76 -4.22 -20.66
N THR A 80 6.26 -3.22 -21.40
CA THR A 80 7.59 -2.63 -21.18
C THR A 80 7.52 -1.29 -20.45
N GLN A 81 6.35 -0.86 -20.02
CA GLN A 81 6.19 0.40 -19.31
C GLN A 81 6.86 0.38 -17.94
N ILE A 82 7.45 1.51 -17.62
CA ILE A 82 8.09 1.72 -16.32
C ILE A 82 7.05 2.32 -15.37
N LEU A 83 6.78 1.59 -14.30
CA LEU A 83 5.88 2.07 -13.27
C LEU A 83 6.63 2.97 -12.28
N ARG A 84 6.08 4.16 -12.03
CA ARG A 84 6.51 5.05 -10.94
C ARG A 84 5.54 4.89 -9.77
N ILE A 85 6.07 4.39 -8.66
CA ILE A 85 5.29 4.15 -7.43
C ILE A 85 5.63 5.25 -6.43
N ASN A 86 4.62 5.94 -5.92
CA ASN A 86 4.81 6.90 -4.84
C ASN A 86 5.00 6.13 -3.52
N ILE A 87 6.23 6.14 -3.00
CA ILE A 87 6.63 5.45 -1.77
C ILE A 87 6.79 6.38 -0.57
N GLY A 88 6.72 7.68 -0.80
CA GLY A 88 6.80 8.70 0.25
C GLY A 88 6.19 10.01 -0.25
N HIS A 89 5.11 10.46 0.37
CA HIS A 89 4.37 11.65 -0.01
C HIS A 89 4.50 12.72 1.07
N LEU A 90 4.81 13.96 0.65
CA LEU A 90 4.96 15.13 1.52
C LEU A 90 5.92 14.93 2.70
N LEU A 91 6.98 14.15 2.49
CA LEU A 91 7.99 13.94 3.51
C LEU A 91 8.85 15.21 3.67
N THR A 92 9.05 15.66 4.90
CA THR A 92 9.95 16.76 5.24
C THR A 92 11.38 16.28 5.47
N SER A 93 11.56 15.00 5.77
CA SER A 93 12.87 14.37 5.91
C SER A 93 12.82 12.88 5.63
N ALA A 94 13.93 12.34 5.15
CA ALA A 94 14.11 10.91 4.95
C ALA A 94 15.58 10.53 5.16
N LYS A 95 15.80 9.27 5.57
CA LYS A 95 17.12 8.66 5.66
C LYS A 95 17.15 7.40 4.82
N LEU A 96 18.21 7.25 4.02
CA LEU A 96 18.42 6.06 3.20
C LEU A 96 19.73 5.41 3.57
N ARG A 97 19.71 4.09 3.66
CA ARG A 97 20.89 3.33 4.02
C ARG A 97 20.85 1.94 3.39
N SER A 98 22.01 1.47 2.96
CA SER A 98 22.24 0.06 2.66
C SER A 98 23.00 -0.60 3.80
N ASP A 99 22.50 -1.72 4.28
CA ASP A 99 23.15 -2.53 5.32
C ASP A 99 23.96 -3.70 4.72
N SER A 100 23.84 -3.97 3.42
CA SER A 100 24.53 -5.06 2.74
C SER A 100 26.01 -4.76 2.57
N ASN A 101 26.88 -5.69 2.93
CA ASN A 101 28.32 -5.55 2.72
C ASN A 101 28.65 -5.48 1.22
N GLY A 102 29.57 -4.59 0.86
CA GLY A 102 29.97 -4.37 -0.55
C GLY A 102 28.96 -3.60 -1.39
N ALA A 103 27.82 -3.21 -0.82
CA ALA A 103 26.87 -2.38 -1.51
C ALA A 103 27.40 -0.97 -1.76
N GLN A 104 27.04 -0.42 -2.90
CA GLN A 104 27.27 0.98 -3.24
C GLN A 104 25.94 1.66 -3.57
N LEU A 105 25.84 2.92 -3.20
CA LEU A 105 24.76 3.81 -3.60
C LEU A 105 25.34 4.91 -4.45
N GLN A 106 24.71 5.20 -5.57
CA GLN A 106 25.08 6.30 -6.46
C GLN A 106 23.97 7.35 -6.45
N LEU A 107 24.36 8.57 -6.12
CA LEU A 107 23.47 9.73 -6.09
C LEU A 107 23.73 10.58 -7.32
N PHE A 108 22.65 10.96 -8.00
CA PHE A 108 22.67 11.78 -9.19
C PHE A 108 21.86 13.06 -8.98
N ALA A 109 22.22 14.12 -9.69
CA ALA A 109 21.37 15.30 -9.79
C ALA A 109 20.17 15.01 -10.70
N GLY A 110 19.03 15.61 -10.40
CA GLY A 110 17.85 15.52 -11.25
C GLY A 110 17.01 14.25 -11.07
N ASP A 111 15.90 14.22 -11.80
CA ASP A 111 14.96 13.10 -11.91
C ASP A 111 15.34 12.26 -13.13
N LEU A 112 16.29 11.34 -12.97
CA LEU A 112 16.79 10.54 -14.10
C LEU A 112 15.74 9.53 -14.58
N GLY A 113 15.59 9.47 -15.90
CA GLY A 113 14.86 8.41 -16.57
C GLY A 113 15.58 7.06 -16.47
N GLU A 114 14.93 6.03 -17.01
CA GLU A 114 15.44 4.65 -16.91
C GLU A 114 16.74 4.44 -17.68
N THR A 115 16.81 4.96 -18.90
CA THR A 115 17.95 4.76 -19.80
C THR A 115 19.01 5.85 -19.69
N GLN A 116 18.75 6.88 -18.89
CA GLN A 116 19.65 7.99 -18.75
C GLN A 116 20.86 7.61 -17.88
N THR A 117 22.05 7.82 -18.40
CA THR A 117 23.32 7.59 -17.74
C THR A 117 24.01 8.93 -17.54
N ASP A 118 24.17 9.33 -16.30
CA ASP A 118 24.92 10.54 -15.93
C ASP A 118 26.06 10.19 -14.98
N THR A 119 26.96 11.13 -14.79
CA THR A 119 28.01 11.00 -13.79
C THR A 119 27.38 11.17 -12.40
N PRO A 120 27.57 10.22 -11.46
CA PRO A 120 27.04 10.39 -10.13
C PRO A 120 27.72 11.56 -9.42
N LEU A 121 26.94 12.36 -8.72
CA LEU A 121 27.43 13.38 -7.81
C LEU A 121 28.30 12.77 -6.70
N LEU A 122 27.91 11.57 -6.27
CA LEU A 122 28.56 10.90 -5.15
C LEU A 122 28.29 9.39 -5.20
N SER A 123 29.33 8.62 -4.90
CA SER A 123 29.22 7.19 -4.64
C SER A 123 29.43 6.94 -3.15
N LEU A 124 28.47 6.29 -2.53
CA LEU A 124 28.44 6.02 -1.09
C LEU A 124 28.68 4.54 -0.84
N PRO A 125 29.65 4.16 -0.01
CA PRO A 125 29.83 2.78 0.40
C PRO A 125 28.71 2.34 1.36
N SER A 126 28.58 1.03 1.56
CA SER A 126 27.67 0.46 2.54
C SER A 126 27.86 1.08 3.94
N LYS A 127 26.79 1.03 4.75
CA LYS A 127 26.74 1.58 6.12
C LYS A 127 26.84 3.10 6.20
N THR A 128 26.82 3.79 5.06
CA THR A 128 26.67 5.25 5.03
C THR A 128 25.20 5.59 4.93
N THR A 129 24.72 6.50 5.76
CA THR A 129 23.35 7.00 5.69
C THR A 129 23.33 8.27 4.85
N LEU A 130 22.48 8.29 3.82
CA LEU A 130 22.13 9.49 3.09
C LEU A 130 20.92 10.13 3.77
N ASN A 131 21.06 11.37 4.20
CA ASN A 131 19.98 12.14 4.81
C ASN A 131 19.46 13.15 3.79
N LEU A 132 18.14 13.22 3.71
CA LEU A 132 17.39 14.22 2.94
C LEU A 132 16.59 15.06 3.90
N THR A 133 16.63 16.36 3.73
CA THR A 133 15.85 17.30 4.54
C THR A 133 15.28 18.39 3.64
N LEU A 134 14.01 18.68 3.78
CA LEU A 134 13.35 19.79 3.08
C LEU A 134 13.78 21.10 3.76
N THR A 135 14.39 22.00 2.99
CA THR A 135 14.86 23.29 3.46
C THR A 135 14.60 24.33 2.38
N ASN A 136 13.82 25.36 2.67
CA ASN A 136 13.52 26.45 1.74
C ASN A 136 13.05 25.98 0.35
N ASN A 137 12.13 25.04 0.31
CA ASN A 137 11.64 24.41 -0.93
C ASN A 137 12.72 23.71 -1.78
N LEU A 138 13.79 23.28 -1.15
CA LEU A 138 14.85 22.48 -1.76
C LEU A 138 15.15 21.27 -0.89
N ILE A 139 15.71 20.24 -1.48
CA ILE A 139 16.19 19.05 -0.79
C ILE A 139 17.66 19.28 -0.44
N ALA A 140 17.94 19.43 0.85
CA ALA A 140 19.31 19.44 1.37
C ALA A 140 19.76 18.01 1.64
N LEU A 141 20.91 17.65 1.11
CA LEU A 141 21.53 16.33 1.24
C LEU A 141 22.76 16.37 2.13
N SER A 142 22.84 15.37 3.01
CA SER A 142 24.05 15.12 3.79
C SER A 142 24.27 13.62 3.97
N THR A 143 25.49 13.23 4.32
CA THR A 143 25.82 11.85 4.68
C THR A 143 26.22 11.75 6.13
N THR A 144 25.82 10.64 6.75
CA THR A 144 26.27 10.28 8.10
C THR A 144 26.98 8.94 8.07
N ARG A 145 28.22 8.89 8.60
CA ARG A 145 28.98 7.67 8.81
C ARG A 145 29.60 7.71 10.19
N GLY A 146 29.16 6.80 11.06
CA GLY A 146 29.45 6.91 12.49
C GLY A 146 28.85 8.18 13.08
N SER A 147 29.65 8.98 13.75
CA SER A 147 29.26 10.29 14.31
C SER A 147 29.42 11.46 13.33
N LYS A 148 30.09 11.25 12.19
CA LYS A 148 30.40 12.33 11.24
C LYS A 148 29.24 12.57 10.31
N ASN A 149 28.71 13.80 10.30
CA ASN A 149 27.75 14.29 9.33
C ASN A 149 28.45 15.25 8.36
N THR A 150 28.28 14.99 7.05
CA THR A 150 28.94 15.78 6.01
C THR A 150 27.88 16.27 5.01
N PRO A 151 27.68 17.60 4.88
CA PRO A 151 26.83 18.16 3.83
C PRO A 151 27.34 17.79 2.44
N ILE A 152 26.43 17.58 1.49
CA ILE A 152 26.76 17.24 0.09
C ILE A 152 26.37 18.40 -0.81
N THR A 153 25.07 18.64 -0.96
CA THR A 153 24.51 19.60 -1.90
C THR A 153 23.04 19.90 -1.55
N ILE A 154 22.47 20.87 -2.25
CA ILE A 154 21.07 21.25 -2.20
C ILE A 154 20.53 21.30 -3.63
N GLY A 155 19.33 20.81 -3.87
CA GLY A 155 18.71 20.82 -5.19
C GLY A 155 17.20 20.53 -5.15
N SER A 156 16.55 20.64 -6.30
CA SER A 156 15.10 20.41 -6.43
C SER A 156 14.73 18.96 -6.65
N SER A 157 15.66 18.16 -7.19
CA SER A 157 15.45 16.74 -7.45
C SER A 157 16.76 15.96 -7.46
N PHE A 158 16.68 14.70 -7.08
CA PHE A 158 17.78 13.75 -7.06
C PHE A 158 17.31 12.33 -7.38
N THR A 159 18.22 11.53 -7.93
CA THR A 159 18.01 10.11 -8.17
C THR A 159 19.04 9.30 -7.39
N LEU A 160 18.59 8.25 -6.72
CA LEU A 160 19.42 7.27 -6.05
C LEU A 160 19.32 5.92 -6.77
N ARG A 161 20.47 5.36 -7.13
CA ARG A 161 20.66 4.01 -7.65
C ARG A 161 21.53 3.20 -6.69
N TRP A 162 21.38 1.87 -6.69
CA TRP A 162 22.17 1.00 -5.81
C TRP A 162 22.50 -0.32 -6.47
N THR A 163 23.52 -0.99 -5.96
CA THR A 163 24.01 -2.27 -6.46
C THR A 163 22.97 -3.39 -6.37
N GLY A 164 23.04 -4.32 -7.31
CA GLY A 164 22.11 -5.45 -7.42
C GLY A 164 20.77 -5.09 -8.06
N THR A 165 20.70 -3.95 -8.73
CA THR A 165 19.57 -3.52 -9.58
C THR A 165 20.01 -3.47 -11.04
N ARG A 166 19.06 -3.32 -11.95
CA ARG A 166 19.36 -3.15 -13.38
C ARG A 166 20.15 -1.89 -13.71
N TYR A 167 20.32 -0.98 -12.76
CA TYR A 167 21.02 0.28 -12.96
C TYR A 167 22.47 0.27 -12.47
N LEU A 168 22.80 -0.65 -11.58
CA LEU A 168 24.14 -0.74 -11.02
C LEU A 168 24.44 -2.19 -10.65
N ASP A 169 25.41 -2.78 -11.35
CA ASP A 169 25.87 -4.13 -11.08
C ASP A 169 26.52 -4.25 -9.70
N GLY A 170 26.46 -5.44 -9.14
CA GLY A 170 27.08 -5.75 -7.86
C GLY A 170 26.20 -6.59 -6.95
N PRO A 171 26.58 -6.71 -5.68
CA PRO A 171 25.85 -7.55 -4.74
C PRO A 171 24.42 -7.03 -4.53
N MET A 172 23.51 -7.98 -4.42
CA MET A 172 22.11 -7.67 -4.14
C MET A 172 21.98 -6.92 -2.82
N THR A 173 21.23 -5.83 -2.85
CA THR A 173 21.13 -4.90 -1.74
C THR A 173 19.68 -4.50 -1.47
N LEU A 174 19.36 -4.37 -0.18
CA LEU A 174 18.14 -3.73 0.29
C LEU A 174 18.48 -2.30 0.75
N ILE A 175 17.71 -1.34 0.26
CA ILE A 175 17.77 0.03 0.75
C ILE A 175 16.66 0.25 1.77
N SER A 176 17.04 0.63 2.96
CA SER A 176 16.10 1.09 3.99
C SER A 176 15.80 2.56 3.78
N LEU A 177 14.52 2.91 3.66
CA LEU A 177 14.03 4.28 3.71
C LEU A 177 13.33 4.50 5.05
N THR A 178 13.84 5.42 5.83
CA THR A 178 13.29 5.78 7.15
C THR A 178 12.73 7.20 7.09
N SER A 179 11.49 7.38 7.48
CA SER A 179 10.87 8.69 7.68
C SER A 179 10.03 8.67 8.96
N GLY A 180 10.37 9.53 9.92
CA GLY A 180 9.83 9.43 11.27
C GLY A 180 10.10 8.05 11.89
N ASN A 181 9.06 7.37 12.34
CA ASN A 181 9.13 6.03 12.92
C ASN A 181 8.89 4.89 11.91
N VAL A 182 8.70 5.21 10.63
CA VAL A 182 8.40 4.22 9.59
C VAL A 182 9.69 3.85 8.86
N VAL A 183 9.95 2.55 8.75
CA VAL A 183 11.08 1.99 8.00
C VAL A 183 10.56 1.04 6.95
N ASN A 184 10.77 1.37 5.70
CA ASN A 184 10.47 0.50 4.55
C ASN A 184 11.77 0.05 3.87
N ARG A 185 11.75 -1.12 3.24
CA ARG A 185 12.90 -1.68 2.54
C ARG A 185 12.57 -1.95 1.09
N TYR A 186 13.48 -1.58 0.21
CA TYR A 186 13.31 -1.69 -1.24
C TYR A 186 14.49 -2.43 -1.85
N ARG A 187 14.19 -3.34 -2.76
CA ARG A 187 15.19 -4.19 -3.43
C ARG A 187 15.43 -3.78 -4.87
N HIS A 188 14.41 -3.36 -5.58
CA HIS A 188 14.42 -3.15 -7.02
C HIS A 188 14.21 -1.69 -7.38
N GLY A 189 14.62 -1.32 -8.59
CA GLY A 189 14.38 0.00 -9.16
C GLY A 189 15.45 1.03 -8.81
N GLN A 190 15.08 2.27 -8.91
CA GLN A 190 15.78 3.46 -8.45
C GLN A 190 14.80 4.31 -7.64
N MET A 191 15.29 5.24 -6.85
CA MET A 191 14.45 6.19 -6.12
C MET A 191 14.68 7.60 -6.63
N ASN A 192 13.59 8.27 -6.99
CA ASN A 192 13.60 9.66 -7.41
C ASN A 192 12.99 10.52 -6.31
N PHE A 193 13.70 11.56 -5.90
CA PHE A 193 13.27 12.53 -4.91
C PHE A 193 13.06 13.85 -5.61
N LYS A 194 11.90 14.47 -5.42
CA LYS A 194 11.58 15.76 -6.03
C LYS A 194 10.69 16.59 -5.13
N ILE A 195 10.82 17.89 -5.26
CA ILE A 195 9.92 18.82 -4.61
C ILE A 195 8.56 18.76 -5.30
N ILE A 196 7.53 18.50 -4.51
CA ILE A 196 6.15 18.69 -4.94
C ILE A 196 5.76 20.06 -4.41
N ARG A 197 5.59 21.01 -5.32
CA ARG A 197 5.03 22.30 -4.94
C ARG A 197 3.57 22.06 -4.58
N ASP A 198 3.22 22.45 -3.38
CA ASP A 198 1.84 22.44 -2.90
C ASP A 198 1.02 23.35 -3.81
N LYS A 199 0.37 22.75 -4.79
CA LYS A 199 -0.79 23.36 -5.41
C LYS A 199 -1.95 22.86 -4.57
N THR A 200 -2.33 23.66 -3.59
CA THR A 200 -3.69 23.59 -3.06
C THR A 200 -4.62 23.72 -4.27
N VAL A 201 -5.23 22.61 -4.63
CA VAL A 201 -6.39 22.58 -5.50
C VAL A 201 -7.59 22.64 -4.61
#